data_384725c920a4a38045f04297eb26bede
#
_entry.id   384725c920a4a38045f04297eb26bede
#
_cell.length_a   1.000
_cell.length_b   1.000
_cell.length_c   1.000
_cell.angle_alpha   90.00
_cell.angle_beta   90.00
_cell.angle_gamma   90.00
#
_symmetry.space_group_name_H-M   'P 1'
#
loop_
_entity.id
_entity.type
_entity.pdbx_description
1 polymer ?
#
loop_
_entity_poly.entity_id
_entity_poly.type
_entity_poly.pdbx_seq_one_letter_code
_entity_poly.pdbx_strand_id
1 'polypeptide(L)'
;MADLFDVINGLDLKHAKKAPRPSDMKIIPADGDGPGFATAVSMCPVTYRRQPASNAGKVIDSPGVPHANCAPSMDKPEGSVEYTEKYKNYTVLQQHVLFWDRNNDGFITPVDVWVGFRDLGFNPAACLMAATVIPFVFSYGTIMQYSFIPDPLFRLYVGGLHNAKHGSDSGIYDCEGRFIPQRFEDIFASHSARKDDTLTLGEVIELMRKSRCAFDPFGWTVSFFEWATTWVLLAKDGRVHKEDLRRVYDGSLFWEVRDKRHSGEGWNQGWGIGGDGFFGYRRRF
;
A
#
# COMPACT_ATOMS: atom_id res chain seq x y z
N MET A 1 -0.20 11.90 -27.09
CA MET A 1 -1.40 11.37 -26.40
C MET A 1 -1.94 10.09 -27.07
N ALA A 2 -1.79 9.91 -28.38
CA ALA A 2 -2.14 8.66 -29.06
C ALA A 2 -1.30 7.48 -28.57
N ASP A 3 0.02 7.63 -28.45
CA ASP A 3 0.93 6.55 -28.06
C ASP A 3 0.68 5.96 -26.67
N LEU A 4 0.17 6.74 -25.72
CA LEU A 4 -0.15 6.25 -24.38
C LEU A 4 -1.44 5.39 -24.37
N PHE A 5 -2.41 5.72 -25.21
CA PHE A 5 -3.62 4.94 -25.41
C PHE A 5 -3.33 3.63 -26.14
N ASP A 6 -2.42 3.63 -27.11
CA ASP A 6 -2.01 2.42 -27.83
C ASP A 6 -1.19 1.48 -26.97
N VAL A 7 -0.34 2.00 -26.10
CA VAL A 7 0.38 1.19 -25.08
C VAL A 7 -0.60 0.60 -24.05
N ILE A 8 -1.64 1.35 -23.66
CA ILE A 8 -2.66 0.86 -22.71
C ILE A 8 -3.58 -0.17 -23.36
N ASN A 9 -3.91 -0.02 -24.63
CA ASN A 9 -4.78 -0.93 -25.39
C ASN A 9 -4.02 -2.08 -26.06
N GLY A 10 -2.74 -1.92 -26.39
CA GLY A 10 -1.93 -2.91 -27.10
C GLY A 10 -1.48 -4.10 -26.26
N LEU A 11 -1.63 -4.03 -24.93
CA LEU A 11 -1.04 -5.03 -24.04
C LEU A 11 -1.89 -6.28 -23.77
N ASP A 12 -3.16 -6.38 -24.20
CA ASP A 12 -3.90 -7.63 -23.96
C ASP A 12 -5.10 -7.97 -24.86
N LEU A 13 -5.39 -7.24 -25.93
CA LEU A 13 -6.50 -7.60 -26.81
C LEU A 13 -6.22 -8.88 -27.65
N LYS A 14 -4.97 -9.27 -27.83
CA LYS A 14 -4.60 -10.52 -28.50
C LYS A 14 -4.77 -11.77 -27.63
N HIS A 15 -5.03 -11.62 -26.35
CA HIS A 15 -5.22 -12.72 -25.40
C HIS A 15 -6.60 -12.72 -24.74
N ALA A 16 -7.55 -11.93 -25.23
CA ALA A 16 -8.97 -12.11 -24.90
C ALA A 16 -9.41 -13.46 -25.50
N LYS A 17 -8.97 -14.55 -24.86
CA LYS A 17 -9.55 -15.86 -25.14
C LYS A 17 -11.06 -15.72 -24.93
N LYS A 18 -11.83 -16.20 -25.92
CA LYS A 18 -13.28 -16.33 -25.86
C LYS A 18 -13.67 -16.74 -24.43
N ALA A 19 -14.61 -15.99 -23.84
CA ALA A 19 -15.09 -16.30 -22.49
C ALA A 19 -15.38 -17.81 -22.37
N PRO A 20 -14.90 -18.49 -21.34
CA PRO A 20 -15.13 -19.93 -21.19
C PRO A 20 -16.63 -20.20 -21.15
N ARG A 21 -17.07 -21.27 -21.79
CA ARG A 21 -18.46 -21.71 -21.73
C ARG A 21 -18.79 -22.21 -20.33
N PRO A 22 -20.04 -22.13 -19.86
CA PRO A 22 -20.43 -22.67 -18.57
C PRO A 22 -20.02 -24.13 -18.33
N SER A 23 -19.96 -24.95 -19.40
CA SER A 23 -19.49 -26.33 -19.36
C SER A 23 -17.97 -26.47 -19.06
N ASP A 24 -17.19 -25.41 -19.29
CA ASP A 24 -15.74 -25.43 -19.12
C ASP A 24 -15.32 -24.86 -17.75
N MET A 25 -16.30 -24.57 -16.90
CA MET A 25 -16.07 -23.99 -15.57
C MET A 25 -15.44 -25.02 -14.62
N LYS A 26 -14.25 -24.69 -14.14
CA LYS A 26 -13.65 -25.38 -13.00
C LYS A 26 -13.91 -24.54 -11.74
N ILE A 27 -14.58 -25.16 -10.78
CA ILE A 27 -14.68 -24.67 -9.42
C ILE A 27 -13.41 -25.15 -8.70
N ILE A 28 -12.68 -24.23 -8.09
CA ILE A 28 -11.51 -24.58 -7.28
C ILE A 28 -11.97 -24.53 -5.82
N PRO A 29 -12.09 -25.72 -5.17
CA PRO A 29 -12.41 -25.76 -3.75
C PRO A 29 -11.36 -25.02 -2.92
N ALA A 30 -11.72 -24.56 -1.74
CA ALA A 30 -10.76 -24.12 -0.75
C ALA A 30 -9.92 -25.33 -0.33
N ASP A 31 -8.59 -25.18 -0.32
CA ASP A 31 -7.70 -26.24 0.18
C ASP A 31 -7.91 -26.37 1.70
N GLY A 32 -8.36 -27.54 2.14
CA GLY A 32 -8.49 -27.91 3.55
C GLY A 32 -9.88 -28.39 3.94
N ASP A 33 -10.00 -28.87 5.18
CA ASP A 33 -11.21 -29.47 5.77
C ASP A 33 -12.35 -28.46 6.07
N GLY A 34 -12.40 -27.35 5.35
CA GLY A 34 -13.41 -26.31 5.49
C GLY A 34 -14.73 -26.65 4.81
N PRO A 35 -15.82 -25.94 5.13
CA PRO A 35 -17.10 -26.07 4.45
C PRO A 35 -16.87 -25.84 2.94
N GLY A 36 -17.44 -26.70 2.11
CA GLY A 36 -17.21 -26.79 0.67
C GLY A 36 -17.59 -25.53 -0.13
N PHE A 37 -16.83 -24.44 0.04
CA PHE A 37 -16.94 -23.24 -0.79
C PHE A 37 -15.74 -23.15 -1.73
N ALA A 38 -15.93 -22.48 -2.88
CA ALA A 38 -14.88 -22.25 -3.85
C ALA A 38 -14.17 -20.93 -3.58
N THR A 39 -12.83 -20.93 -3.72
CA THR A 39 -12.01 -19.70 -3.63
C THR A 39 -11.82 -19.03 -4.99
N ALA A 40 -12.07 -19.74 -6.09
CA ALA A 40 -11.97 -19.21 -7.44
C ALA A 40 -12.99 -19.87 -8.38
N VAL A 41 -13.44 -19.11 -9.37
CA VAL A 41 -14.35 -19.60 -10.41
C VAL A 41 -13.83 -19.16 -11.79
N SER A 42 -14.00 -20.01 -12.81
CA SER A 42 -13.45 -19.78 -14.16
C SER A 42 -14.08 -18.60 -14.88
N MET A 43 -15.32 -18.23 -14.54
CA MET A 43 -16.01 -17.06 -15.11
C MET A 43 -15.50 -15.71 -14.56
N CYS A 44 -14.71 -15.72 -13.47
CA CYS A 44 -13.95 -14.58 -13.01
C CYS A 44 -12.45 -14.82 -13.27
N PRO A 45 -11.93 -14.50 -14.46
CA PRO A 45 -10.56 -14.88 -14.84
C PRO A 45 -9.48 -14.28 -13.95
N VAL A 46 -9.75 -13.14 -13.32
CA VAL A 46 -8.82 -12.52 -12.36
C VAL A 46 -8.67 -13.41 -11.13
N THR A 47 -9.78 -13.83 -10.51
CA THR A 47 -9.76 -14.72 -9.34
C THR A 47 -9.19 -16.10 -9.69
N TYR A 48 -9.53 -16.63 -10.85
CA TYR A 48 -9.02 -17.93 -11.31
C TYR A 48 -7.51 -17.94 -11.52
N ARG A 49 -6.94 -16.90 -12.10
CA ARG A 49 -5.49 -16.77 -12.36
C ARG A 49 -4.70 -16.37 -11.12
N ARG A 50 -5.32 -15.59 -10.23
CA ARG A 50 -4.71 -14.97 -9.05
C ARG A 50 -5.49 -15.40 -7.83
N GLN A 51 -5.23 -16.61 -7.38
CA GLN A 51 -5.93 -17.18 -6.23
C GLN A 51 -5.47 -16.52 -4.93
N PRO A 52 -6.39 -16.38 -3.94
CA PRO A 52 -6.04 -15.89 -2.62
C PRO A 52 -5.16 -16.89 -1.85
N ALA A 53 -4.58 -16.43 -0.74
CA ALA A 53 -3.87 -17.28 0.20
C ALA A 53 -4.86 -18.16 0.97
N SER A 54 -4.82 -19.48 0.76
CA SER A 54 -5.76 -20.42 1.39
C SER A 54 -5.32 -20.86 2.79
N ASN A 55 -4.07 -20.64 3.17
CA ASN A 55 -3.45 -21.16 4.39
C ASN A 55 -3.20 -20.11 5.47
N ALA A 56 -3.59 -18.85 5.26
CA ALA A 56 -3.35 -17.77 6.21
C ALA A 56 -3.93 -18.05 7.60
N GLY A 57 -5.12 -18.65 7.68
CA GLY A 57 -5.76 -19.03 8.93
C GLY A 57 -5.07 -20.14 9.73
N LYS A 58 -4.02 -20.80 9.18
CA LYS A 58 -3.20 -21.75 9.95
C LYS A 58 -2.17 -21.07 10.83
N VAL A 59 -1.86 -19.80 10.56
CA VAL A 59 -0.78 -19.05 11.22
C VAL A 59 -1.30 -17.78 11.88
N ILE A 60 -2.21 -17.07 11.22
CA ILE A 60 -2.80 -15.84 11.71
C ILE A 60 -4.19 -16.16 12.27
N ASP A 61 -4.45 -15.72 13.50
CA ASP A 61 -5.81 -15.83 14.06
C ASP A 61 -6.76 -14.93 13.28
N SER A 62 -7.88 -15.52 12.83
CA SER A 62 -8.98 -14.82 12.16
C SER A 62 -8.51 -13.84 11.05
N PRO A 63 -7.71 -14.27 10.04
CA PRO A 63 -7.04 -13.37 9.11
C PRO A 63 -7.99 -12.55 8.23
N GLY A 64 -9.24 -13.00 8.08
CA GLY A 64 -10.30 -12.27 7.36
C GLY A 64 -11.00 -11.20 8.19
N VAL A 65 -10.78 -11.18 9.51
CA VAL A 65 -11.32 -10.17 10.41
C VAL A 65 -10.35 -8.98 10.48
N PRO A 66 -10.84 -7.73 10.33
CA PRO A 66 -9.96 -6.56 10.43
C PRO A 66 -9.35 -6.43 11.84
N HIS A 67 -8.02 -6.32 11.91
CA HIS A 67 -7.28 -6.09 13.14
C HIS A 67 -7.13 -4.58 13.34
N ALA A 68 -7.58 -4.07 14.50
CA ALA A 68 -7.67 -2.63 14.70
C ALA A 68 -6.30 -1.94 14.73
N ASN A 69 -5.35 -2.48 15.48
CA ASN A 69 -4.08 -1.82 15.80
C ASN A 69 -2.84 -2.68 15.53
N CYS A 70 -2.99 -3.82 14.89
CA CYS A 70 -1.90 -4.73 14.57
C CYS A 70 -1.96 -5.13 13.09
N ALA A 71 -0.80 -5.24 12.44
CA ALA A 71 -0.66 -5.68 11.05
C ALA A 71 0.09 -7.02 10.98
N PRO A 72 -0.57 -8.15 11.29
CA PRO A 72 0.06 -9.46 11.20
C PRO A 72 0.24 -9.93 9.76
N SER A 73 1.23 -10.81 9.57
CA SER A 73 1.42 -11.60 8.36
C SER A 73 1.76 -13.04 8.72
N MET A 74 1.76 -13.93 7.73
CA MET A 74 2.15 -15.32 7.98
C MET A 74 3.59 -15.45 8.49
N ASP A 75 4.48 -14.53 8.14
CA ASP A 75 5.87 -14.50 8.59
C ASP A 75 6.03 -13.81 9.95
N LYS A 76 5.08 -12.95 10.32
CA LYS A 76 5.04 -12.17 11.54
C LYS A 76 3.61 -12.12 12.10
N PRO A 77 3.13 -13.22 12.73
CA PRO A 77 1.75 -13.32 13.22
C PRO A 77 1.40 -12.26 14.28
N GLU A 78 2.39 -11.78 15.02
CA GLU A 78 2.21 -10.72 16.04
C GLU A 78 2.46 -9.30 15.49
N GLY A 79 2.80 -9.17 14.20
CA GLY A 79 3.10 -7.87 13.58
C GLY A 79 4.35 -7.20 14.15
N SER A 80 4.32 -5.88 14.29
CA SER A 80 5.39 -5.05 14.87
C SER A 80 5.10 -4.79 16.35
N VAL A 81 5.39 -5.76 17.23
CA VAL A 81 4.94 -5.79 18.64
C VAL A 81 5.23 -4.49 19.40
N GLU A 82 6.48 -4.03 19.40
CA GLU A 82 6.88 -2.83 20.15
C GLU A 82 6.19 -1.57 19.61
N TYR A 83 6.06 -1.48 18.30
CA TYR A 83 5.39 -0.36 17.62
C TYR A 83 3.88 -0.38 17.88
N THR A 84 3.27 -1.55 17.79
CA THR A 84 1.85 -1.77 18.11
C THR A 84 1.54 -1.39 19.55
N GLU A 85 2.35 -1.82 20.52
CA GLU A 85 2.12 -1.48 21.93
C GLU A 85 2.26 0.03 22.19
N LYS A 86 3.25 0.67 21.55
CA LYS A 86 3.44 2.12 21.64
C LYS A 86 2.23 2.91 21.12
N TYR A 87 1.60 2.42 20.06
CA TYR A 87 0.52 3.13 19.36
C TYR A 87 -0.81 2.36 19.40
N LYS A 88 -1.04 1.56 20.43
CA LYS A 88 -2.19 0.65 20.56
C LYS A 88 -3.57 1.31 20.48
N ASN A 89 -3.65 2.60 20.73
CA ASN A 89 -4.89 3.38 20.68
C ASN A 89 -5.20 3.93 19.26
N TYR A 90 -4.35 3.65 18.29
CA TYR A 90 -4.51 4.09 16.89
C TYR A 90 -4.79 2.88 16.00
N THR A 91 -5.64 3.09 14.98
CA THR A 91 -5.82 2.08 13.94
C THR A 91 -4.53 1.93 13.13
N VAL A 92 -4.37 0.80 12.41
CA VAL A 92 -3.16 0.56 11.61
C VAL A 92 -2.97 1.64 10.55
N LEU A 93 -4.04 2.15 9.93
CA LEU A 93 -3.96 3.27 9.00
C LEU A 93 -3.51 4.56 9.69
N GLN A 94 -3.97 4.83 10.91
CA GLN A 94 -3.47 5.97 11.69
C GLN A 94 -2.00 5.77 12.07
N GLN A 95 -1.61 4.57 12.52
CA GLN A 95 -0.21 4.24 12.83
C GLN A 95 0.72 4.50 11.63
N HIS A 96 0.25 4.19 10.42
CA HIS A 96 0.99 4.48 9.18
C HIS A 96 1.41 5.94 9.07
N VAL A 97 0.57 6.88 9.48
CA VAL A 97 0.81 8.32 9.31
C VAL A 97 1.43 9.01 10.51
N LEU A 98 1.52 8.35 11.68
CA LEU A 98 2.11 8.96 12.89
C LEU A 98 3.59 9.34 12.73
N PHE A 99 4.26 8.80 11.73
CA PHE A 99 5.61 9.23 11.36
C PHE A 99 5.68 10.71 10.98
N TRP A 100 4.61 11.27 10.43
CA TRP A 100 4.49 12.68 10.08
C TRP A 100 3.90 13.53 11.20
N ASP A 101 3.01 12.99 12.05
CA ASP A 101 2.47 13.68 13.25
C ASP A 101 3.41 13.48 14.46
N ARG A 102 4.59 14.13 14.42
CA ARG A 102 5.63 13.93 15.44
C ARG A 102 5.39 14.67 16.74
N ASN A 103 4.67 15.78 16.68
CA ASN A 103 4.25 16.53 17.85
C ASN A 103 2.99 15.94 18.51
N ASN A 104 2.39 14.94 17.85
CA ASN A 104 1.21 14.20 18.33
C ASN A 104 0.04 15.11 18.63
N ASP A 105 -0.18 16.14 17.78
CA ASP A 105 -1.31 17.07 17.89
C ASP A 105 -2.55 16.62 17.12
N GLY A 106 -2.46 15.49 16.40
CA GLY A 106 -3.53 14.91 15.59
C GLY A 106 -3.67 15.52 14.20
N PHE A 107 -2.72 16.36 13.79
CA PHE A 107 -2.69 17.00 12.49
C PHE A 107 -1.37 16.76 11.78
N ILE A 108 -1.43 16.67 10.46
CA ILE A 108 -0.25 16.62 9.60
C ILE A 108 -0.35 17.82 8.65
N THR A 109 0.57 18.75 8.78
CA THR A 109 0.65 19.95 7.93
C THR A 109 1.46 19.65 6.67
N PRO A 110 1.39 20.51 5.62
CA PRO A 110 2.30 20.42 4.48
C PRO A 110 3.78 20.45 4.86
N VAL A 111 4.13 21.15 5.95
CA VAL A 111 5.52 21.19 6.46
C VAL A 111 5.91 19.85 7.06
N ASP A 112 5.02 19.17 7.79
CA ASP A 112 5.28 17.85 8.35
C ASP A 112 5.50 16.81 7.24
N VAL A 113 4.70 16.90 6.16
CA VAL A 113 4.90 16.05 4.97
C VAL A 113 6.28 16.30 4.37
N TRP A 114 6.67 17.58 4.17
CA TRP A 114 8.00 17.92 3.68
C TRP A 114 9.10 17.33 4.56
N VAL A 115 9.04 17.55 5.86
CA VAL A 115 10.06 17.07 6.82
C VAL A 115 10.13 15.55 6.80
N GLY A 116 8.98 14.87 6.85
CA GLY A 116 8.94 13.40 6.81
C GLY A 116 9.55 12.81 5.55
N PHE A 117 9.21 13.34 4.37
CA PHE A 117 9.81 12.89 3.11
C PHE A 117 11.31 13.18 3.03
N ARG A 118 11.78 14.31 3.56
CA ARG A 118 13.20 14.59 3.67
C ARG A 118 13.93 13.59 4.54
N ASP A 119 13.35 13.21 5.67
CA ASP A 119 13.90 12.21 6.58
C ASP A 119 13.91 10.79 5.98
N LEU A 120 12.96 10.48 5.12
CA LEU A 120 12.98 9.23 4.34
C LEU A 120 14.01 9.26 3.20
N GLY A 121 14.66 10.40 2.97
CA GLY A 121 15.75 10.54 1.99
C GLY A 121 15.30 11.01 0.61
N PHE A 122 14.06 11.46 0.44
CA PHE A 122 13.60 12.01 -0.84
C PHE A 122 14.26 13.36 -1.13
N ASN A 123 14.53 13.64 -2.40
CA ASN A 123 15.10 14.91 -2.85
C ASN A 123 14.12 16.09 -2.65
N PRO A 124 14.59 17.35 -2.62
CA PRO A 124 13.74 18.50 -2.37
C PRO A 124 12.57 18.65 -3.35
N ALA A 125 12.75 18.29 -4.62
CA ALA A 125 11.69 18.39 -5.62
C ALA A 125 10.56 17.40 -5.34
N ALA A 126 10.90 16.13 -5.01
CA ALA A 126 9.92 15.12 -4.59
C ALA A 126 9.22 15.50 -3.28
N CYS A 127 9.95 16.09 -2.32
CA CYS A 127 9.36 16.57 -1.07
C CYS A 127 8.38 17.72 -1.30
N LEU A 128 8.71 18.66 -2.17
CA LEU A 128 7.80 19.76 -2.51
C LEU A 128 6.53 19.24 -3.20
N MET A 129 6.69 18.30 -4.10
CA MET A 129 5.55 17.64 -4.76
C MET A 129 4.67 16.92 -3.72
N ALA A 130 5.26 16.11 -2.84
CA ALA A 130 4.52 15.40 -1.80
C ALA A 130 3.82 16.38 -0.84
N ALA A 131 4.52 17.40 -0.35
CA ALA A 131 3.98 18.40 0.58
C ALA A 131 2.88 19.27 -0.04
N THR A 132 2.79 19.32 -1.36
CA THR A 132 1.71 20.02 -2.07
C THR A 132 0.57 19.06 -2.40
N VAL A 133 0.87 17.93 -3.03
CA VAL A 133 -0.14 17.03 -3.57
C VAL A 133 -0.88 16.28 -2.46
N ILE A 134 -0.17 15.70 -1.49
CA ILE A 134 -0.78 14.89 -0.43
C ILE A 134 -1.80 15.71 0.39
N PRO A 135 -1.42 16.88 0.95
CA PRO A 135 -2.37 17.70 1.68
C PRO A 135 -3.53 18.22 0.83
N PHE A 136 -3.26 18.65 -0.40
CA PHE A 136 -4.30 19.14 -1.30
C PHE A 136 -5.34 18.05 -1.63
N VAL A 137 -4.89 16.81 -1.83
CA VAL A 137 -5.73 15.68 -2.22
C VAL A 137 -6.54 15.14 -1.04
N PHE A 138 -5.92 15.01 0.14
CA PHE A 138 -6.51 14.27 1.26
C PHE A 138 -7.08 15.15 2.39
N SER A 139 -6.71 16.43 2.47
CA SER A 139 -7.15 17.30 3.56
C SER A 139 -8.67 17.33 3.72
N TYR A 140 -9.39 17.54 2.60
CA TYR A 140 -10.85 17.61 2.65
C TYR A 140 -11.49 16.28 3.07
N GLY A 141 -11.00 15.14 2.57
CA GLY A 141 -11.49 13.84 2.98
C GLY A 141 -11.33 13.60 4.48
N THR A 142 -10.17 13.97 5.03
CA THR A 142 -9.86 13.72 6.44
C THR A 142 -10.60 14.66 7.42
N ILE A 143 -10.98 15.87 6.99
CA ILE A 143 -11.75 16.79 7.84
C ILE A 143 -13.25 16.49 7.84
N MET A 144 -13.79 15.78 6.89
CA MET A 144 -15.24 15.56 6.73
C MET A 144 -15.92 14.97 7.97
N GLN A 145 -15.19 14.26 8.82
CA GLN A 145 -15.70 13.76 10.09
C GLN A 145 -16.02 14.90 11.09
N TYR A 146 -15.35 16.03 10.94
CA TYR A 146 -15.42 17.15 11.89
C TYR A 146 -16.12 18.38 11.32
N SER A 147 -15.97 18.62 10.00
CA SER A 147 -16.48 19.82 9.34
C SER A 147 -16.72 19.56 7.85
N PHE A 148 -17.78 20.17 7.30
CA PHE A 148 -17.99 20.24 5.86
C PHE A 148 -17.23 21.39 5.18
N ILE A 149 -16.63 22.29 5.98
CA ILE A 149 -15.83 23.41 5.45
C ILE A 149 -14.39 22.90 5.30
N PRO A 150 -13.78 23.03 4.10
CA PRO A 150 -12.38 22.68 3.88
C PRO A 150 -11.44 23.45 4.82
N ASP A 151 -10.37 22.80 5.26
CA ASP A 151 -9.33 23.45 6.05
C ASP A 151 -8.48 24.35 5.12
N PRO A 152 -8.42 25.67 5.35
CA PRO A 152 -7.63 26.58 4.53
C PRO A 152 -6.12 26.34 4.63
N LEU A 153 -5.66 25.63 5.65
CA LEU A 153 -4.25 25.25 5.85
C LEU A 153 -3.92 23.89 5.27
N PHE A 154 -4.89 23.20 4.64
CA PHE A 154 -4.71 21.88 4.03
C PHE A 154 -4.13 20.84 5.00
N ARG A 155 -4.46 20.89 6.28
CA ARG A 155 -4.02 19.88 7.25
C ARG A 155 -4.75 18.56 7.03
N LEU A 156 -4.05 17.46 7.26
CA LEU A 156 -4.64 16.13 7.32
C LEU A 156 -5.00 15.84 8.78
N TYR A 157 -6.20 15.33 9.00
CA TYR A 157 -6.72 15.01 10.33
C TYR A 157 -6.53 13.53 10.60
N VAL A 158 -5.62 13.17 11.50
CA VAL A 158 -5.28 11.77 11.82
C VAL A 158 -6.52 10.96 12.19
N GLY A 159 -7.41 11.54 13.01
CA GLY A 159 -8.66 10.87 13.42
C GLY A 159 -9.64 10.59 12.28
N GLY A 160 -9.62 11.39 11.22
CA GLY A 160 -10.50 11.25 10.05
C GLY A 160 -9.87 10.60 8.82
N LEU A 161 -8.65 10.05 8.95
CA LEU A 161 -7.87 9.58 7.81
C LEU A 161 -8.57 8.48 6.99
N HIS A 162 -9.35 7.62 7.64
CA HIS A 162 -10.11 6.56 6.98
C HIS A 162 -11.15 7.09 5.97
N ASN A 163 -11.62 8.33 6.12
CA ASN A 163 -12.55 8.96 5.17
C ASN A 163 -11.87 9.35 3.84
N ALA A 164 -10.55 9.39 3.81
CA ALA A 164 -9.78 9.70 2.59
C ALA A 164 -9.50 8.46 1.73
N LYS A 165 -10.01 7.27 2.11
CA LYS A 165 -9.89 6.06 1.27
C LYS A 165 -10.63 6.24 -0.06
N HIS A 166 -10.07 5.60 -1.09
CA HIS A 166 -10.64 5.58 -2.44
C HIS A 166 -10.98 4.15 -2.87
N GLY A 167 -11.77 4.00 -3.94
CA GLY A 167 -12.27 2.71 -4.37
C GLY A 167 -11.20 1.77 -4.98
N SER A 168 -10.16 2.34 -5.59
CA SER A 168 -9.10 1.59 -6.30
C SER A 168 -7.89 1.27 -5.44
N ASP A 169 -8.08 1.08 -4.15
CA ASP A 169 -7.04 0.71 -3.19
C ASP A 169 -6.75 -0.80 -3.18
N SER A 170 -5.77 -1.22 -2.39
CA SER A 170 -5.42 -2.63 -2.22
C SER A 170 -6.44 -3.44 -1.41
N GLY A 171 -7.37 -2.77 -0.71
CA GLY A 171 -8.32 -3.38 0.20
C GLY A 171 -7.72 -3.94 1.50
N ILE A 172 -6.47 -3.61 1.81
CA ILE A 172 -5.78 -4.06 3.03
C ILE A 172 -6.34 -3.33 4.26
N TYR A 173 -6.64 -2.05 4.16
CA TYR A 173 -7.40 -1.36 5.18
C TYR A 173 -8.90 -1.47 4.91
N ASP A 174 -9.67 -1.66 5.95
CA ASP A 174 -11.14 -1.55 5.88
C ASP A 174 -11.62 -0.09 5.93
N CYS A 175 -12.93 0.11 6.00
CA CYS A 175 -13.53 1.45 6.03
C CYS A 175 -13.24 2.25 7.32
N GLU A 176 -12.71 1.61 8.36
CA GLU A 176 -12.32 2.25 9.62
C GLU A 176 -10.80 2.36 9.77
N GLY A 177 -10.03 1.96 8.77
CA GLY A 177 -8.57 2.00 8.80
C GLY A 177 -7.93 0.83 9.56
N ARG A 178 -8.69 -0.26 9.79
CA ARG A 178 -8.18 -1.49 10.39
C ARG A 178 -7.53 -2.36 9.32
N PHE A 179 -6.53 -3.14 9.69
CA PHE A 179 -5.77 -4.00 8.78
C PHE A 179 -6.44 -5.36 8.59
N ILE A 180 -6.56 -5.81 7.34
CA ILE A 180 -7.10 -7.13 6.99
C ILE A 180 -5.95 -8.05 6.57
N PRO A 181 -5.45 -8.93 7.45
CA PRO A 181 -4.30 -9.78 7.17
C PRO A 181 -4.48 -10.66 5.93
N GLN A 182 -5.66 -11.22 5.73
CA GLN A 182 -5.98 -12.05 4.57
C GLN A 182 -5.74 -11.28 3.26
N ARG A 183 -6.14 -10.01 3.19
CA ARG A 183 -5.94 -9.18 1.98
C ARG A 183 -4.46 -8.92 1.71
N PHE A 184 -3.68 -8.74 2.77
CA PHE A 184 -2.24 -8.58 2.64
C PHE A 184 -1.58 -9.85 2.10
N GLU A 185 -1.90 -11.02 2.66
CA GLU A 185 -1.40 -12.31 2.17
C GLU A 185 -1.86 -12.60 0.72
N ASP A 186 -3.10 -12.24 0.37
CA ASP A 186 -3.65 -12.41 -0.97
C ASP A 186 -2.85 -11.66 -2.04
N ILE A 187 -2.24 -10.53 -1.72
CA ILE A 187 -1.39 -9.78 -2.65
C ILE A 187 -0.23 -10.65 -3.11
N PHE A 188 0.52 -11.25 -2.18
CA PHE A 188 1.68 -12.07 -2.50
C PHE A 188 1.28 -13.42 -3.10
N ALA A 189 0.27 -14.08 -2.53
CA ALA A 189 -0.25 -15.33 -3.08
C ALA A 189 -0.73 -15.17 -4.52
N SER A 190 -1.36 -14.03 -4.84
CA SER A 190 -1.98 -13.79 -6.14
C SER A 190 -1.04 -13.19 -7.19
N HIS A 191 -0.04 -12.40 -6.80
CA HIS A 191 0.77 -11.62 -7.73
C HIS A 191 2.25 -12.01 -7.76
N SER A 192 2.83 -12.52 -6.67
CA SER A 192 4.21 -13.02 -6.70
C SER A 192 4.30 -14.29 -7.56
N ALA A 193 4.82 -14.18 -8.77
CA ALA A 193 4.95 -15.32 -9.67
C ALA A 193 5.94 -16.36 -9.16
N ARG A 194 6.96 -15.93 -8.42
CA ARG A 194 7.99 -16.82 -7.87
C ARG A 194 7.59 -17.45 -6.55
N LYS A 195 6.56 -16.94 -5.88
CA LYS A 195 6.16 -17.34 -4.52
C LYS A 195 7.30 -17.21 -3.49
N ASP A 196 8.09 -16.12 -3.64
CA ASP A 196 9.26 -15.81 -2.82
C ASP A 196 9.05 -14.58 -1.92
N ASP A 197 7.79 -14.26 -1.64
CA ASP A 197 7.39 -13.11 -0.81
C ASP A 197 7.97 -11.78 -1.27
N THR A 198 8.14 -11.65 -2.60
CA THR A 198 8.57 -10.41 -3.24
C THR A 198 7.66 -10.04 -4.42
N LEU A 199 7.62 -8.76 -4.77
CA LEU A 199 6.93 -8.25 -5.94
C LEU A 199 7.89 -7.49 -6.84
N THR A 200 7.89 -7.80 -8.13
CA THR A 200 8.53 -7.01 -9.18
C THR A 200 7.67 -5.81 -9.57
N LEU A 201 8.24 -4.83 -10.26
CA LEU A 201 7.47 -3.68 -10.77
C LEU A 201 6.29 -4.12 -11.65
N GLY A 202 6.49 -5.14 -12.49
CA GLY A 202 5.41 -5.68 -13.33
C GLY A 202 4.27 -6.25 -12.49
N GLU A 203 4.57 -6.96 -11.41
CA GLU A 203 3.57 -7.52 -10.49
C GLU A 203 2.85 -6.43 -9.68
N VAL A 204 3.54 -5.36 -9.30
CA VAL A 204 2.90 -4.17 -8.69
C VAL A 204 1.93 -3.49 -9.68
N ILE A 205 2.31 -3.34 -10.94
CA ILE A 205 1.42 -2.80 -11.98
C ILE A 205 0.19 -3.70 -12.17
N GLU A 206 0.37 -5.02 -12.18
CA GLU A 206 -0.74 -5.97 -12.25
C GLU A 206 -1.67 -5.87 -11.03
N LEU A 207 -1.12 -5.69 -9.84
CA LEU A 207 -1.89 -5.45 -8.62
C LEU A 207 -2.76 -4.19 -8.75
N MET A 208 -2.17 -3.07 -9.17
CA MET A 208 -2.92 -1.82 -9.40
C MET A 208 -4.03 -2.00 -10.44
N ARG A 209 -3.76 -2.73 -11.52
CA ARG A 209 -4.78 -3.04 -12.55
C ARG A 209 -5.92 -3.87 -12.01
N LYS A 210 -5.63 -4.86 -11.16
CA LYS A 210 -6.64 -5.71 -10.52
C LYS A 210 -7.55 -4.92 -9.58
N SER A 211 -6.95 -3.98 -8.82
CA SER A 211 -7.68 -3.20 -7.81
C SER A 211 -8.48 -2.04 -8.39
N ARG A 212 -8.36 -1.77 -9.68
CA ARG A 212 -8.99 -0.62 -10.33
C ARG A 212 -10.52 -0.75 -10.34
N CYS A 213 -11.20 0.24 -9.78
CA CYS A 213 -12.65 0.41 -9.88
C CYS A 213 -13.00 1.26 -11.10
N ALA A 214 -14.12 0.94 -11.77
CA ALA A 214 -14.64 1.76 -12.86
C ALA A 214 -15.08 3.15 -12.34
N PHE A 215 -14.93 4.18 -13.17
CA PHE A 215 -15.30 5.58 -12.85
C PHE A 215 -14.63 6.15 -11.59
N ASP A 216 -13.42 5.67 -11.25
CA ASP A 216 -12.62 6.16 -10.13
C ASP A 216 -11.26 6.72 -10.60
N PRO A 217 -11.24 7.76 -11.46
CA PRO A 217 -9.97 8.34 -11.94
C PRO A 217 -9.15 8.96 -10.81
N PHE A 218 -9.80 9.43 -9.76
CA PHE A 218 -9.15 9.90 -8.54
C PHE A 218 -8.36 8.75 -7.90
N GLY A 219 -9.01 7.64 -7.58
CA GLY A 219 -8.37 6.49 -6.98
C GLY A 219 -7.29 5.86 -7.86
N TRP A 220 -7.42 5.87 -9.20
CA TRP A 220 -6.35 5.42 -10.08
C TRP A 220 -5.09 6.26 -9.95
N THR A 221 -5.28 7.59 -9.85
CA THR A 221 -4.17 8.53 -9.71
C THR A 221 -3.51 8.39 -8.35
N VAL A 222 -4.30 8.32 -7.29
CA VAL A 222 -3.79 8.16 -5.91
C VAL A 222 -3.04 6.84 -5.78
N SER A 223 -3.64 5.72 -6.19
CA SER A 223 -3.02 4.40 -6.15
C SER A 223 -1.70 4.37 -6.93
N PHE A 224 -1.62 5.06 -8.07
CA PHE A 224 -0.36 5.17 -8.81
C PHE A 224 0.73 5.88 -7.99
N PHE A 225 0.43 7.02 -7.36
CA PHE A 225 1.42 7.75 -6.56
C PHE A 225 1.82 7.00 -5.29
N GLU A 226 0.87 6.35 -4.62
CA GLU A 226 1.14 5.51 -3.45
C GLU A 226 2.11 4.37 -3.78
N TRP A 227 1.82 3.62 -4.83
CA TRP A 227 2.68 2.50 -5.23
C TRP A 227 4.00 2.96 -5.85
N ALA A 228 4.03 4.07 -6.60
CA ALA A 228 5.26 4.63 -7.12
C ALA A 228 6.19 5.10 -5.98
N THR A 229 5.64 5.79 -4.98
CA THR A 229 6.39 6.22 -3.80
C THR A 229 6.89 5.02 -2.98
N THR A 230 6.03 4.04 -2.76
CA THR A 230 6.37 2.79 -2.07
C THR A 230 7.47 2.04 -2.82
N TRP A 231 7.36 1.93 -4.15
CA TRP A 231 8.39 1.31 -4.98
C TRP A 231 9.73 2.01 -4.84
N VAL A 232 9.76 3.34 -4.97
CA VAL A 232 10.98 4.14 -4.85
C VAL A 232 11.61 3.98 -3.46
N LEU A 233 10.79 3.89 -2.42
CA LEU A 233 11.27 3.75 -1.04
C LEU A 233 11.81 2.34 -0.74
N LEU A 234 11.14 1.30 -1.24
CA LEU A 234 11.37 -0.09 -0.81
C LEU A 234 12.16 -0.95 -1.79
N ALA A 235 12.14 -0.64 -3.09
CA ALA A 235 12.70 -1.54 -4.08
C ALA A 235 14.20 -1.81 -3.85
N LYS A 236 14.54 -3.09 -3.67
CA LYS A 236 15.90 -3.63 -3.58
C LYS A 236 16.05 -4.68 -4.67
N ASP A 237 17.08 -4.58 -5.48
CA ASP A 237 17.33 -5.49 -6.60
C ASP A 237 16.11 -5.68 -7.53
N GLY A 238 15.34 -4.59 -7.75
CA GLY A 238 14.15 -4.59 -8.58
C GLY A 238 12.94 -5.32 -7.97
N ARG A 239 12.87 -5.40 -6.62
CA ARG A 239 11.81 -6.09 -5.89
C ARG A 239 11.42 -5.37 -4.62
N VAL A 240 10.15 -5.45 -4.27
CA VAL A 240 9.60 -5.06 -2.97
C VAL A 240 9.39 -6.33 -2.14
N HIS A 241 9.97 -6.37 -0.95
CA HIS A 241 9.84 -7.48 -0.02
C HIS A 241 8.58 -7.35 0.84
N LYS A 242 7.94 -8.49 1.12
CA LYS A 242 6.68 -8.59 1.86
C LYS A 242 6.77 -7.94 3.24
N GLU A 243 7.81 -8.24 4.01
CA GLU A 243 7.95 -7.70 5.36
C GLU A 243 8.18 -6.17 5.34
N ASP A 244 8.97 -5.65 4.40
CA ASP A 244 9.15 -4.21 4.26
C ASP A 244 7.81 -3.53 3.91
N LEU A 245 7.02 -4.14 3.01
CA LEU A 245 5.70 -3.63 2.65
C LEU A 245 4.72 -3.69 3.84
N ARG A 246 4.70 -4.78 4.62
CA ARG A 246 3.87 -4.90 5.82
C ARG A 246 4.17 -3.76 6.81
N ARG A 247 5.46 -3.50 7.02
CA ARG A 247 5.94 -2.44 7.90
C ARG A 247 5.70 -1.02 7.36
N VAL A 248 5.49 -0.86 6.07
CA VAL A 248 4.94 0.39 5.52
C VAL A 248 3.47 0.53 5.92
N TYR A 249 2.68 -0.53 5.80
CA TYR A 249 1.27 -0.47 6.18
C TYR A 249 1.06 -0.12 7.66
N ASP A 250 1.88 -0.62 8.58
CA ASP A 250 1.79 -0.22 9.99
C ASP A 250 2.61 1.05 10.34
N GLY A 251 3.44 1.55 9.42
CA GLY A 251 4.25 2.76 9.61
C GLY A 251 5.57 2.53 10.36
N SER A 252 5.82 1.33 10.88
CA SER A 252 7.03 1.04 11.68
C SER A 252 8.33 1.16 10.90
N LEU A 253 8.29 0.92 9.57
CA LEU A 253 9.48 1.00 8.72
C LEU A 253 10.01 2.42 8.57
N PHE A 254 9.17 3.43 8.59
CA PHE A 254 9.60 4.81 8.33
C PHE A 254 10.62 5.31 9.36
N TRP A 255 10.49 4.91 10.62
CA TRP A 255 11.42 5.26 11.67
C TRP A 255 12.80 4.63 11.46
N GLU A 256 12.85 3.36 11.06
CA GLU A 256 14.09 2.67 10.74
C GLU A 256 14.78 3.27 9.50
N VAL A 257 13.99 3.58 8.46
CA VAL A 257 14.51 4.23 7.25
C VAL A 257 15.10 5.60 7.59
N ARG A 258 14.39 6.42 8.39
CA ARG A 258 14.90 7.70 8.87
C ARG A 258 16.24 7.55 9.58
N ASP A 259 16.32 6.63 10.54
CA ASP A 259 17.51 6.46 11.36
C ASP A 259 18.71 5.99 10.50
N LYS A 260 18.47 5.07 9.57
CA LYS A 260 19.49 4.67 8.59
C LYS A 260 19.91 5.81 7.68
N ARG A 261 18.98 6.67 7.25
CA ARG A 261 19.30 7.84 6.43
C ARG A 261 20.13 8.86 7.21
N HIS A 262 19.81 9.11 8.47
CA HIS A 262 20.53 10.02 9.34
C HIS A 262 21.92 9.51 9.71
N SER A 263 22.13 8.21 9.83
CA SER A 263 23.46 7.60 10.05
C SER A 263 24.30 7.54 8.77
N GLY A 264 23.74 7.92 7.62
CA GLY A 264 24.40 7.82 6.31
C GLY A 264 24.32 6.42 5.68
N GLU A 265 23.62 5.49 6.31
CA GLU A 265 23.36 4.16 5.77
C GLU A 265 22.11 4.16 4.89
N GLY A 266 22.01 3.17 4.01
CA GLY A 266 20.79 2.94 3.24
C GLY A 266 20.44 3.96 2.15
N TRP A 267 21.35 4.87 1.79
CA TRP A 267 21.16 5.85 0.71
C TRP A 267 20.96 5.22 -0.67
N ASN A 268 21.49 4.02 -0.88
CA ASN A 268 21.40 3.27 -2.13
C ASN A 268 20.18 2.32 -2.16
N GLN A 269 19.30 2.39 -1.18
CA GLN A 269 18.07 1.62 -1.19
C GLN A 269 17.02 2.33 -2.04
N GLY A 270 16.25 1.54 -2.78
CA GLY A 270 15.33 2.07 -3.78
C GLY A 270 16.07 2.57 -5.03
N TRP A 271 15.39 3.29 -5.88
CA TRP A 271 15.90 3.75 -7.19
C TRP A 271 16.74 5.03 -7.12
N GLY A 272 17.24 5.40 -5.94
CA GLY A 272 18.06 6.59 -5.75
C GLY A 272 17.34 7.93 -5.97
N ILE A 273 16.00 7.91 -6.14
CA ILE A 273 15.20 9.13 -6.22
C ILE A 273 15.04 9.74 -4.82
N GLY A 274 15.28 8.92 -3.80
CA GLY A 274 15.29 9.37 -2.42
C GLY A 274 16.56 10.12 -2.08
N GLY A 275 16.42 11.33 -1.56
CA GLY A 275 17.50 12.15 -1.02
C GLY A 275 18.57 12.57 -2.03
N ASP A 276 19.72 12.88 -1.49
CA ASP A 276 20.82 13.46 -2.25
C ASP A 276 21.53 12.43 -3.15
N GLY A 277 21.21 11.13 -3.02
CA GLY A 277 21.80 10.06 -3.82
C GLY A 277 21.52 10.18 -5.32
N PHE A 278 20.36 10.71 -5.71
CA PHE A 278 20.03 10.96 -7.12
C PHE A 278 20.92 12.02 -7.79
N PHE A 279 21.39 13.00 -7.00
CA PHE A 279 22.27 14.08 -7.47
C PHE A 279 23.70 13.94 -6.96
N GLY A 280 24.06 12.84 -6.31
CA GLY A 280 25.42 12.62 -5.79
C GLY A 280 25.77 13.47 -4.56
N TYR A 281 24.81 14.10 -3.92
CA TYR A 281 25.01 14.96 -2.76
C TYR A 281 24.97 14.12 -1.47
N ARG A 282 26.12 13.75 -0.94
CA ARG A 282 26.22 13.24 0.44
C ARG A 282 26.14 14.42 1.40
N ARG A 283 25.08 14.51 2.20
CA ARG A 283 25.12 15.35 3.39
C ARG A 283 26.21 14.78 4.31
N ARG A 284 27.29 15.53 4.47
CA ARG A 284 28.15 15.41 5.65
C ARG A 284 27.44 16.22 6.74
N PHE A 285 26.89 15.55 7.72
CA PHE A 285 26.53 16.15 9.00
C PHE A 285 27.79 16.20 9.87
#